data_0c8a637446037003be7c18d76b4ab6fa
#
_entry.id   0c8a637446037003be7c18d76b4ab6fa
#
_cell.length_a   1.000
_cell.length_b   1.000
_cell.length_c   1.000
_cell.angle_alpha   90.00
_cell.angle_beta   90.00
_cell.angle_gamma   90.00
#
_symmetry.space_group_name_H-M   'P 1'
#
loop_
_entity.id
_entity.type
_entity.pdbx_description
1 polymer ?
#
loop_
_entity_poly.entity_id
_entity_poly.type
_entity_poly.pdbx_seq_one_letter_code
_entity_poly.pdbx_strand_id
1 'polypeptide(L)'
;MNDYEALLHQAERLEALQEIRNLMGRYSYLHSAFRNKEYAELWAKREDDKLVMPFGKFVGWEAVRHCYVDLHGDRNNPDDIDELRGLMMIHLMNTEIIEVAADGKTAK
;
A
#
# COMPACT_ATOMS: atom_id res chain seq x y z
N MET A 1 -8.96 -25.98 -20.40
CA MET A 1 -9.63 -25.75 -19.09
C MET A 1 -11.11 -25.99 -19.29
N ASN A 2 -11.76 -26.79 -18.44
CA ASN A 2 -13.21 -27.01 -18.52
C ASN A 2 -13.97 -25.80 -17.97
N ASP A 3 -15.30 -25.82 -18.09
CA ASP A 3 -16.14 -24.68 -17.67
C ASP A 3 -16.04 -24.38 -16.16
N TYR A 4 -15.94 -25.42 -15.34
CA TYR A 4 -15.77 -25.26 -13.91
C TYR A 4 -14.43 -24.58 -13.58
N GLU A 5 -13.35 -25.07 -14.16
CA GLU A 5 -12.01 -24.49 -13.96
C GLU A 5 -11.94 -23.05 -14.46
N ALA A 6 -12.58 -22.75 -15.59
CA ALA A 6 -12.64 -21.39 -16.13
C ALA A 6 -13.37 -20.45 -15.18
N LEU A 7 -14.50 -20.89 -14.62
CA LEU A 7 -15.24 -20.09 -13.63
C LEU A 7 -14.47 -19.88 -12.34
N LEU A 8 -13.81 -20.93 -11.84
CA LEU A 8 -12.98 -20.83 -10.65
C LEU A 8 -11.85 -19.81 -10.84
N HIS A 9 -11.16 -19.92 -11.98
CA HIS A 9 -10.06 -19.00 -12.31
C HIS A 9 -10.55 -17.55 -12.41
N GLN A 10 -11.72 -17.34 -13.01
CA GLN A 10 -12.32 -16.00 -13.08
C GLN A 10 -12.70 -15.48 -11.70
N ALA A 11 -13.24 -16.33 -10.82
CA ALA A 11 -13.58 -15.96 -9.46
C ALA A 11 -12.32 -15.56 -8.65
N GLU A 12 -11.24 -16.29 -8.80
CA GLU A 12 -9.97 -15.98 -8.16
C GLU A 12 -9.40 -14.63 -8.60
N ARG A 13 -9.53 -14.32 -9.89
CA ARG A 13 -9.09 -13.00 -10.41
C ARG A 13 -9.95 -11.87 -9.88
N LEU A 14 -11.26 -12.07 -9.76
CA LEU A 14 -12.17 -11.09 -9.17
C LEU A 14 -11.89 -10.87 -7.69
N GLU A 15 -11.59 -11.93 -6.96
CA GLU A 15 -11.20 -11.84 -5.56
C GLU A 15 -9.89 -11.07 -5.41
N ALA A 16 -8.90 -11.35 -6.24
CA ALA A 16 -7.64 -10.60 -6.26
C ALA A 16 -7.87 -9.11 -6.52
N LEU A 17 -8.75 -8.78 -7.46
CA LEU A 17 -9.12 -7.39 -7.74
C LEU A 17 -9.69 -6.70 -6.50
N GLN A 18 -10.60 -7.38 -5.78
CA GLN A 18 -11.19 -6.82 -4.56
C GLN A 18 -10.16 -6.65 -3.45
N GLU A 19 -9.24 -7.61 -3.29
CA GLU A 19 -8.17 -7.52 -2.31
C GLU A 19 -7.22 -6.35 -2.60
N ILE A 20 -6.92 -6.09 -3.87
CA ILE A 20 -6.09 -4.95 -4.27
C ILE A 20 -6.79 -3.63 -3.95
N ARG A 21 -8.10 -3.52 -4.20
CA ARG A 21 -8.87 -2.33 -3.82
C ARG A 21 -8.83 -2.09 -2.31
N ASN A 22 -8.98 -3.15 -1.52
CA ASN A 22 -8.91 -3.05 -0.06
C ASN A 22 -7.51 -2.64 0.40
N LEU A 23 -6.47 -3.15 -0.25
CA LEU A 23 -5.10 -2.77 0.04
C LEU A 23 -4.87 -1.27 -0.21
N MET A 24 -5.36 -0.74 -1.33
CA MET A 24 -5.27 0.69 -1.64
C MET A 24 -6.06 1.54 -0.64
N GLY A 25 -7.21 1.05 -0.20
CA GLY A 25 -7.99 1.71 0.85
C GLY A 25 -7.24 1.75 2.18
N ARG A 26 -6.59 0.67 2.57
CA ARG A 26 -5.76 0.62 3.78
C ARG A 26 -4.58 1.59 3.68
N TYR A 27 -3.94 1.68 2.53
CA TYR A 27 -2.88 2.67 2.28
C TYR A 27 -3.38 4.08 2.59
N SER A 28 -4.47 4.48 1.95
CA SER A 28 -5.03 5.81 2.12
C SER A 28 -5.41 6.10 3.57
N TYR A 29 -6.11 5.17 4.20
CA TYR A 29 -6.57 5.33 5.58
C TYR A 29 -5.42 5.40 6.58
N LEU A 30 -4.52 4.42 6.53
CA LEU A 30 -3.43 4.32 7.51
C LEU A 30 -2.44 5.48 7.37
N HIS A 31 -2.09 5.84 6.14
CA HIS A 31 -1.14 6.92 5.91
C HIS A 31 -1.74 8.28 6.26
N SER A 32 -3.00 8.53 5.93
CA SER A 32 -3.68 9.77 6.31
C SER A 32 -3.86 9.92 7.82
N ALA A 33 -3.98 8.81 8.54
CA ALA A 33 -4.08 8.80 9.99
C ALA A 33 -2.72 8.83 10.70
N PHE A 34 -1.62 8.94 10.00
CA PHE A 34 -0.25 8.85 10.53
C PHE A 34 0.01 7.52 11.25
N ARG A 35 -0.64 6.44 10.82
CA ARG A 35 -0.39 5.09 11.30
C ARG A 35 0.62 4.41 10.38
N ASN A 36 1.77 5.04 10.21
CA ASN A 36 2.74 4.68 9.19
C ASN A 36 3.51 3.39 9.51
N LYS A 37 3.64 3.02 10.77
CA LYS A 37 4.19 1.72 11.14
C LYS A 37 3.34 0.57 10.62
N GLU A 38 2.03 0.69 10.79
CA GLU A 38 1.08 -0.31 10.27
C GLU A 38 1.02 -0.27 8.74
N TYR A 39 1.04 0.94 8.16
CA TYR A 39 1.05 1.08 6.72
C TYR A 39 2.29 0.43 6.09
N ALA A 40 3.47 0.63 6.66
CA ALA A 40 4.70 0.04 6.14
C ALA A 40 4.63 -1.49 6.02
N GLU A 41 3.86 -2.14 6.89
CA GLU A 41 3.67 -3.60 6.85
C GLU A 41 2.88 -4.08 5.62
N LEU A 42 2.21 -3.17 4.88
CA LEU A 42 1.50 -3.52 3.65
C LEU A 42 2.44 -3.76 2.46
N TRP A 43 3.68 -3.30 2.54
CA TRP A 43 4.66 -3.48 1.49
C TRP A 43 5.20 -4.90 1.42
N ALA A 44 5.71 -5.30 0.25
CA ALA A 44 6.13 -6.67 -0.01
C ALA A 44 7.40 -7.12 0.73
N LYS A 45 8.11 -6.21 1.37
CA LYS A 45 9.34 -6.47 2.16
C LYS A 45 10.45 -7.11 1.33
N ARG A 46 10.67 -6.58 0.13
CA ARG A 46 11.67 -7.07 -0.81
C ARG A 46 12.82 -6.08 -0.92
N GLU A 47 14.00 -6.59 -1.34
CA GLU A 47 15.15 -5.74 -1.60
C GLU A 47 14.95 -4.84 -2.82
N ASP A 48 14.08 -5.23 -3.74
CA ASP A 48 13.75 -4.46 -4.95
C ASP A 48 12.50 -3.60 -4.83
N ASP A 49 11.92 -3.46 -3.64
CA ASP A 49 10.87 -2.49 -3.40
C ASP A 49 11.37 -1.09 -3.77
N LYS A 50 10.54 -0.32 -4.44
CA LYS A 50 10.89 1.05 -4.85
C LYS A 50 9.79 2.02 -4.50
N LEU A 51 10.22 3.15 -3.96
CA LEU A 51 9.37 4.30 -3.72
C LEU A 51 10.06 5.54 -4.26
N VAL A 52 9.39 6.26 -5.13
CA VAL A 52 9.92 7.52 -5.68
C VAL A 52 9.05 8.66 -5.15
N MET A 53 9.69 9.56 -4.43
CA MET A 53 9.07 10.76 -3.87
C MET A 53 9.72 12.00 -4.48
N PRO A 54 9.08 13.18 -4.41
CA PRO A 54 9.69 14.41 -4.91
C PRO A 54 11.05 14.73 -4.26
N PHE A 55 11.28 14.25 -3.05
CA PHE A 55 12.50 14.52 -2.28
C PHE A 55 13.50 13.36 -2.30
N GLY A 56 13.23 12.27 -3.00
CA GLY A 56 14.16 11.17 -3.08
C GLY A 56 13.59 9.86 -3.56
N LYS A 57 14.50 8.91 -3.78
CA LYS A 57 14.17 7.54 -4.17
C LYS A 57 14.61 6.60 -3.07
N PHE A 58 13.73 5.69 -2.72
CA PHE A 58 13.94 4.71 -1.65
C PHE A 58 13.89 3.32 -2.26
N VAL A 59 14.96 2.57 -2.14
CA VAL A 59 15.10 1.22 -2.70
C VAL A 59 15.28 0.22 -1.57
N GLY A 60 14.50 -0.85 -1.61
CA GLY A 60 14.46 -1.86 -0.58
C GLY A 60 13.43 -1.54 0.50
N TRP A 61 12.86 -2.59 1.10
CA TRP A 61 11.81 -2.42 2.08
C TRP A 61 12.23 -1.57 3.29
N GLU A 62 13.44 -1.75 3.78
CA GLU A 62 13.90 -0.98 4.94
C GLU A 62 13.98 0.52 4.64
N ALA A 63 14.41 0.89 3.43
CA ALA A 63 14.44 2.29 2.99
C ALA A 63 13.01 2.85 2.85
N VAL A 64 12.09 2.06 2.30
CA VAL A 64 10.67 2.44 2.19
C VAL A 64 10.07 2.63 3.58
N ARG A 65 10.34 1.70 4.49
CA ARG A 65 9.88 1.80 5.87
C ARG A 65 10.42 3.05 6.54
N HIS A 66 11.70 3.34 6.37
CA HIS A 66 12.33 4.56 6.90
C HIS A 66 11.61 5.81 6.41
N CYS A 67 11.28 5.87 5.13
CA CYS A 67 10.56 7.02 4.57
C CYS A 67 9.21 7.24 5.28
N TYR A 68 8.44 6.19 5.44
CA TYR A 68 7.09 6.32 6.01
C TYR A 68 7.08 6.43 7.53
N VAL A 69 7.89 5.64 8.22
CA VAL A 69 7.86 5.62 9.69
C VAL A 69 8.67 6.76 10.28
N ASP A 70 9.89 6.94 9.79
CA ASP A 70 10.83 7.89 10.41
C ASP A 70 10.68 9.30 9.84
N LEU A 71 10.60 9.44 8.51
CA LEU A 71 10.53 10.77 7.88
C LEU A 71 9.14 11.39 7.94
N HIS A 72 8.07 10.60 7.78
CA HIS A 72 6.70 11.11 7.89
C HIS A 72 6.18 11.09 9.33
N GLY A 73 6.69 10.20 10.16
CA GLY A 73 6.28 10.07 11.54
C GLY A 73 5.11 9.12 11.75
N ASP A 74 4.95 8.67 13.00
CA ASP A 74 3.88 7.76 13.41
C ASP A 74 3.16 8.30 14.65
N ARG A 75 1.84 8.34 14.62
CA ARG A 75 1.02 8.88 15.72
C ARG A 75 1.19 8.15 17.04
N ASN A 76 1.64 6.90 16.99
CA ASN A 76 1.85 6.09 18.18
C ASN A 76 3.29 6.18 18.73
N ASN A 77 4.16 6.94 18.06
CA ASN A 77 5.49 7.23 18.55
C ASN A 77 5.46 8.52 19.38
N PRO A 78 5.76 8.47 20.70
CA PRO A 78 5.73 9.67 21.55
C PRO A 78 6.64 10.79 21.06
N ASP A 79 7.73 10.45 20.37
CA ASP A 79 8.68 11.44 19.85
C ASP A 79 8.13 12.24 18.66
N ASP A 80 7.10 11.69 17.99
CA ASP A 80 6.50 12.33 16.81
C ASP A 80 5.23 13.13 17.15
N ILE A 81 4.64 12.94 18.32
CA ILE A 81 3.31 13.48 18.65
C ILE A 81 3.26 15.01 18.52
N ASP A 82 4.28 15.71 19.00
CA ASP A 82 4.27 17.17 18.97
C ASP A 82 4.34 17.73 17.55
N GLU A 83 5.12 17.10 16.67
CA GLU A 83 5.23 17.51 15.27
C GLU A 83 3.96 17.21 14.49
N LEU A 84 3.27 16.11 14.83
CA LEU A 84 2.06 15.70 14.15
C LEU A 84 0.82 16.43 14.63
N ARG A 85 0.87 17.08 15.78
CA ARG A 85 -0.27 17.77 16.38
C ARG A 85 -0.75 18.90 15.46
N GLY A 86 -2.03 18.88 15.15
CA GLY A 86 -2.66 19.90 14.32
C GLY A 86 -2.46 19.69 12.83
N LEU A 87 -1.72 18.65 12.41
CA LEU A 87 -1.60 18.31 11.01
C LEU A 87 -2.78 17.45 10.56
N MET A 88 -3.28 17.76 9.37
CA MET A 88 -4.27 16.94 8.69
C MET A 88 -3.73 16.62 7.29
N MET A 89 -3.63 15.34 6.98
CA MET A 89 -3.24 14.89 5.65
C MET A 89 -4.30 13.94 5.13
N ILE A 90 -4.63 14.10 3.86
CA ILE A 90 -5.62 13.27 3.19
C ILE A 90 -4.98 12.71 1.93
N HIS A 91 -4.96 11.38 1.82
CA HIS A 91 -4.45 10.68 0.65
C HIS A 91 -5.63 10.04 -0.08
N LEU A 92 -6.22 10.81 -1.01
CA LEU A 92 -7.39 10.35 -1.75
C LEU A 92 -7.00 9.34 -2.82
N MET A 93 -7.76 8.26 -2.87
CA MET A 93 -7.69 7.28 -3.96
C MET A 93 -8.97 7.45 -4.78
N ASN A 94 -8.87 8.18 -5.88
CA ASN A 94 -10.05 8.52 -6.67
C ASN A 94 -10.38 7.39 -7.66
N THR A 95 -10.08 7.58 -8.93
CA THR A 95 -10.43 6.60 -9.95
C THR A 95 -9.27 5.64 -10.17
N GLU A 96 -9.46 4.38 -9.79
CA GLU A 96 -8.48 3.34 -10.05
C GLU A 96 -8.81 2.56 -11.32
N ILE A 97 -7.76 2.09 -11.98
CA ILE A 97 -7.85 1.06 -13.01
C ILE A 97 -6.91 -0.06 -12.58
N ILE A 98 -7.47 -1.21 -12.25
CA ILE A 98 -6.70 -2.36 -11.77
C ILE A 98 -6.86 -3.51 -12.75
N GLU A 99 -5.74 -3.97 -13.29
CA GLU A 99 -5.71 -5.07 -14.24
C GLU A 99 -4.96 -6.25 -13.62
N VAL A 100 -5.68 -7.32 -13.38
CA VAL A 100 -5.10 -8.58 -12.89
C VAL A 100 -4.67 -9.42 -14.09
N ALA A 101 -3.43 -9.89 -14.10
CA ALA A 101 -2.92 -10.71 -15.18
C ALA A 101 -3.74 -11.99 -15.38
N ALA A 102 -3.70 -12.54 -16.57
CA ALA A 102 -4.47 -13.73 -16.90
C ALA A 102 -4.13 -14.92 -16.00
N ASP A 103 -2.88 -15.03 -15.55
CA ASP A 103 -2.44 -16.10 -14.64
C ASP A 103 -2.78 -15.81 -13.17
N GLY A 104 -3.30 -14.63 -12.86
CA GLY A 104 -3.67 -14.23 -11.49
C GLY A 104 -2.51 -13.92 -10.55
N LYS A 105 -1.29 -13.87 -11.05
CA LYS A 105 -0.09 -13.73 -10.20
C LYS A 105 0.40 -12.31 -10.03
N THR A 106 0.08 -11.44 -10.98
CA THR A 106 0.51 -10.03 -10.96
C THR A 106 -0.66 -9.12 -11.32
N ALA A 107 -0.53 -7.86 -10.94
CA ALA A 107 -1.50 -6.82 -11.26
C ALA A 107 -0.81 -5.46 -11.42
N LYS A 108 -1.47 -4.55 -12.11
CA LYS A 108 -1.03 -3.15 -12.22
C LYS A 108 -2.22 -2.21 -12.14
#